data_2da5e54647d46d409837eb17088d895a
#
_entry.id   2da5e54647d46d409837eb17088d895a
#
_cell.length_a   1.000
_cell.length_b   1.000
_cell.length_c   1.000
_cell.angle_alpha   90.00
_cell.angle_beta   90.00
_cell.angle_gamma   90.00
#
_symmetry.space_group_name_H-M   'P 1'
#
loop_
_entity.id
_entity.type
_entity.pdbx_description
1 polymer ?
#
loop_
_entity_poly.entity_id
_entity_poly.type
_entity_poly.pdbx_seq_one_letter_code
_entity_poly.pdbx_strand_id
1 'polypeptide(L)'
;MGYATVKKNGFYLIRNAGGKELGMGDLRIKEADGFAFKNLSGSAELLPYEDWRLPYEIRAKDLAGRLSVEQIAGLMLWSPHQLVPFVPGLPFKGHYGGGDFVPGVTDPAALTDEQKVFAIFILTR
;
A
#
# COMPACT_ATOMS: atom_id res chain seq x y z
N MET A 1 23.78 -15.42 -4.44
CA MET A 1 22.46 -14.84 -4.74
C MET A 1 22.34 -13.56 -3.94
N GLY A 2 21.61 -12.58 -4.40
CA GLY A 2 21.50 -11.31 -3.73
C GLY A 2 20.31 -10.52 -4.31
N TYR A 3 20.10 -9.34 -3.80
CA TYR A 3 19.11 -8.41 -4.33
C TYR A 3 19.75 -7.06 -4.66
N ALA A 4 19.09 -6.28 -5.52
CA ALA A 4 19.48 -4.91 -5.85
C ALA A 4 18.35 -3.96 -5.49
N THR A 5 18.71 -2.79 -4.94
CA THR A 5 17.75 -1.73 -4.59
C THR A 5 17.89 -0.57 -5.55
N VAL A 6 16.80 -0.14 -6.17
CA VAL A 6 16.72 1.02 -7.05
C VAL A 6 15.69 1.99 -6.48
N LYS A 7 16.04 3.27 -6.38
CA LYS A 7 15.10 4.33 -6.03
C LYS A 7 14.61 5.01 -7.30
N LYS A 8 13.30 5.07 -7.50
CA LYS A 8 12.67 5.70 -8.67
C LYS A 8 11.40 6.43 -8.24
N ASN A 9 11.28 7.71 -8.58
CA ASN A 9 10.10 8.53 -8.33
C ASN A 9 9.58 8.49 -6.87
N GLY A 10 10.50 8.49 -5.90
CA GLY A 10 10.15 8.43 -4.48
C GLY A 10 9.88 7.03 -3.93
N PHE A 11 9.87 6.00 -4.77
CA PHE A 11 9.68 4.61 -4.39
C PHE A 11 10.98 3.82 -4.46
N TYR A 12 11.06 2.79 -3.64
CA TYR A 12 12.13 1.80 -3.70
C TYR A 12 11.63 0.56 -4.43
N LEU A 13 12.45 0.09 -5.36
CA LEU A 13 12.24 -1.15 -6.08
C LEU A 13 13.37 -2.11 -5.72
N ILE A 14 13.02 -3.28 -5.19
CA ILE A 14 13.98 -4.29 -4.79
C ILE A 14 13.81 -5.47 -5.73
N ARG A 15 14.90 -5.83 -6.40
CA ARG A 15 14.95 -6.95 -7.33
C ARG A 15 15.72 -8.09 -6.72
N ASN A 16 15.01 -9.13 -6.33
CA ASN A 16 15.63 -10.36 -5.86
C ASN A 16 16.09 -11.21 -7.03
N ALA A 17 17.35 -11.64 -7.03
CA ALA A 17 17.89 -12.51 -8.07
C ALA A 17 17.20 -13.87 -8.06
N GLY A 18 16.43 -14.16 -9.10
CA GLY A 18 15.62 -15.38 -9.19
C GLY A 18 14.36 -15.40 -8.31
N GLY A 19 13.94 -14.26 -7.81
CA GLY A 19 12.79 -14.11 -6.93
C GLY A 19 11.85 -12.96 -7.31
N LYS A 20 10.99 -12.56 -6.39
CA LYS A 20 10.01 -11.48 -6.62
C LYS A 20 10.67 -10.10 -6.59
N GLU A 21 10.15 -9.22 -7.44
CA GLU A 21 10.38 -7.80 -7.36
C GLU A 21 9.40 -7.17 -6.35
N LEU A 22 9.92 -6.30 -5.46
CA LEU A 22 9.15 -5.68 -4.38
C LEU A 22 9.17 -4.17 -4.56
N GLY A 23 8.00 -3.54 -4.62
CA GLY A 23 7.85 -2.08 -4.58
C GLY A 23 7.45 -1.61 -3.19
N MET A 24 8.05 -0.50 -2.69
CA MET A 24 7.70 0.09 -1.39
C MET A 24 7.99 1.58 -1.36
N GLY A 25 7.18 2.33 -0.61
CA GLY A 25 7.39 3.76 -0.40
C GLY A 25 8.48 4.06 0.63
N ASP A 26 8.67 3.15 1.57
CA ASP A 26 9.61 3.27 2.69
C ASP A 26 10.49 2.04 2.75
N LEU A 27 11.81 2.22 2.78
CA LEU A 27 12.77 1.11 2.71
C LEU A 27 12.85 0.38 4.06
N ARG A 28 11.88 -0.47 4.33
CA ARG A 28 11.86 -1.40 5.45
C ARG A 28 11.91 -2.83 4.96
N ILE A 29 13.08 -3.44 5.02
CA ILE A 29 13.33 -4.79 4.53
C ILE A 29 13.87 -5.69 5.63
N LYS A 30 13.71 -6.98 5.43
CA LYS A 30 14.38 -8.08 6.12
C LYS A 30 15.18 -8.87 5.09
N GLU A 31 16.26 -9.46 5.54
CA GLU A 31 17.07 -10.36 4.72
C GLU A 31 17.03 -11.77 5.27
N ALA A 32 16.77 -12.73 4.41
CA ALA A 32 16.89 -14.15 4.73
C ALA A 32 17.29 -14.94 3.48
N ASP A 33 18.21 -15.86 3.62
CA ASP A 33 18.70 -16.76 2.57
C ASP A 33 19.17 -16.01 1.29
N GLY A 34 19.70 -14.79 1.46
CA GLY A 34 20.16 -13.94 0.37
C GLY A 34 19.05 -13.23 -0.42
N PHE A 35 17.82 -13.22 0.09
CA PHE A 35 16.66 -12.51 -0.46
C PHE A 35 16.22 -11.38 0.46
N ALA A 36 15.62 -10.35 -0.13
CA ALA A 36 14.97 -9.27 0.58
C ALA A 36 13.45 -9.51 0.67
N PHE A 37 12.88 -9.16 1.80
CA PHE A 37 11.45 -9.23 2.13
C PHE A 37 10.97 -7.89 2.67
N LYS A 38 9.69 -7.57 2.51
CA LYS A 38 9.11 -6.41 3.16
C LYS A 38 9.00 -6.65 4.66
N ASN A 39 9.52 -5.73 5.48
CA ASN A 39 9.31 -5.75 6.90
C ASN A 39 7.98 -5.08 7.23
N LEU A 40 6.91 -5.85 7.27
CA LEU A 40 5.55 -5.38 7.54
C LEU A 40 5.23 -5.38 9.03
N SER A 41 5.82 -6.33 9.78
CA SER A 41 5.59 -6.48 11.22
C SER A 41 6.40 -5.52 12.08
N GLY A 42 7.50 -4.98 11.56
CA GLY A 42 8.49 -4.24 12.35
C GLY A 42 9.41 -5.13 13.22
N SER A 43 9.19 -6.45 13.27
CA SER A 43 10.05 -7.38 13.99
C SER A 43 11.35 -7.67 13.24
N ALA A 44 12.34 -8.24 13.94
CA ALA A 44 13.58 -8.68 13.30
C ALA A 44 13.41 -10.03 12.58
N GLU A 45 12.51 -10.88 13.07
CA GLU A 45 12.24 -12.21 12.53
C GLU A 45 11.38 -12.13 11.27
N LEU A 46 11.73 -12.95 10.26
CA LEU A 46 10.90 -13.11 9.06
C LEU A 46 9.68 -13.97 9.40
N LEU A 47 8.50 -13.35 9.39
CA LEU A 47 7.25 -14.04 9.68
C LEU A 47 6.67 -14.71 8.42
N PRO A 48 5.93 -15.82 8.56
CA PRO A 48 5.39 -16.54 7.39
C PRO A 48 4.59 -15.65 6.42
N TYR A 49 3.78 -14.71 6.91
CA TYR A 49 2.99 -13.85 6.03
C TYR A 49 3.84 -12.83 5.25
N GLU A 50 5.07 -12.55 5.69
CA GLU A 50 6.02 -11.67 5.00
C GLU A 50 6.84 -12.43 3.96
N ASP A 51 6.98 -13.75 4.11
CA ASP A 51 7.76 -14.59 3.21
C ASP A 51 7.00 -14.86 1.90
N TRP A 52 7.33 -14.09 0.87
CA TRP A 52 6.72 -14.19 -0.45
C TRP A 52 7.01 -15.51 -1.18
N ARG A 53 7.93 -16.33 -0.69
CA ARG A 53 8.25 -17.67 -1.24
C ARG A 53 7.18 -18.70 -0.87
N LEU A 54 6.48 -18.47 0.25
CA LEU A 54 5.41 -19.35 0.71
C LEU A 54 4.13 -19.16 -0.11
N PRO A 55 3.32 -20.21 -0.28
CA PRO A 55 1.99 -20.12 -0.85
C PRO A 55 1.13 -19.08 -0.13
N TYR A 56 0.27 -18.39 -0.88
CA TYR A 56 -0.53 -17.29 -0.31
C TYR A 56 -1.54 -17.77 0.74
N GLU A 57 -2.02 -19.02 0.67
CA GLU A 57 -2.89 -19.61 1.69
C GLU A 57 -2.21 -19.71 3.05
N ILE A 58 -0.93 -20.11 3.08
CA ILE A 58 -0.13 -20.19 4.32
C ILE A 58 0.09 -18.79 4.85
N ARG A 59 0.44 -17.86 3.99
CA ARG A 59 0.67 -16.47 4.35
C ARG A 59 -0.59 -15.79 4.89
N ALA A 60 -1.72 -15.99 4.22
CA ALA A 60 -3.00 -15.45 4.64
C ALA A 60 -3.46 -16.03 5.99
N LYS A 61 -3.30 -17.33 6.19
CA LYS A 61 -3.65 -18.00 7.45
C LYS A 61 -2.80 -17.50 8.61
N ASP A 62 -1.49 -17.32 8.41
CA ASP A 62 -0.60 -16.79 9.44
C ASP A 62 -0.97 -15.34 9.80
N LEU A 63 -1.21 -14.48 8.80
CA LEU A 63 -1.64 -13.10 9.02
C LEU A 63 -2.99 -13.03 9.75
N ALA A 64 -3.98 -13.81 9.32
CA ALA A 64 -5.29 -13.84 9.94
C ALA A 64 -5.24 -14.29 11.42
N GLY A 65 -4.34 -15.22 11.76
CA GLY A 65 -4.14 -15.64 13.13
C GLY A 65 -3.48 -14.60 14.05
N ARG A 66 -2.90 -13.54 13.46
CA ARG A 66 -2.22 -12.45 14.20
C ARG A 66 -3.10 -11.21 14.37
N LEU A 67 -4.14 -11.07 13.57
CA LEU A 67 -5.02 -9.92 13.55
C LEU A 67 -6.21 -10.10 14.49
N SER A 68 -6.68 -9.03 15.12
CA SER A 68 -7.97 -9.03 15.80
C SER A 68 -9.12 -9.07 14.78
N VAL A 69 -10.32 -9.42 15.25
CA VAL A 69 -11.52 -9.42 14.42
C VAL A 69 -11.79 -8.04 13.81
N GLU A 70 -11.55 -6.98 14.60
CA GLU A 70 -11.71 -5.59 14.15
C GLU A 70 -10.70 -5.23 13.04
N GLN A 71 -9.46 -5.69 13.18
CA GLN A 71 -8.43 -5.49 12.16
C GLN A 71 -8.78 -6.24 10.87
N ILE A 72 -9.26 -7.48 10.97
CA ILE A 72 -9.73 -8.25 9.81
C ILE A 72 -10.91 -7.56 9.14
N ALA A 73 -11.89 -7.10 9.93
CA ALA A 73 -13.03 -6.33 9.41
C ALA A 73 -12.56 -5.06 8.70
N GLY A 74 -11.56 -4.34 9.26
CA GLY A 74 -10.97 -3.16 8.64
C GLY A 74 -10.32 -3.45 7.28
N LEU A 75 -9.66 -4.60 7.12
CA LEU A 75 -9.09 -5.01 5.83
C LEU A 75 -10.17 -5.34 4.78
N MET A 76 -11.36 -5.72 5.21
CA MET A 76 -12.50 -6.02 4.33
C MET A 76 -13.30 -4.77 3.96
N LEU A 77 -13.07 -3.65 4.63
CA LEU A 77 -13.72 -2.38 4.32
C LEU A 77 -13.15 -1.84 3.01
N TRP A 78 -13.94 -1.98 1.97
CA TRP A 78 -13.65 -1.35 0.70
C TRP A 78 -14.36 0.00 0.65
N SER A 79 -13.59 1.11 0.63
CA SER A 79 -14.16 2.43 0.44
C SER A 79 -14.30 2.72 -1.07
N PRO A 80 -15.54 2.88 -1.58
CA PRO A 80 -15.76 3.28 -2.97
C PRO A 80 -15.50 4.78 -3.21
N HIS A 81 -15.08 5.54 -2.19
CA HIS A 81 -15.07 7.01 -2.19
C HIS A 81 -13.70 7.61 -2.47
N GLN A 82 -12.79 6.85 -3.04
CA GLN A 82 -11.41 7.30 -3.21
C GLN A 82 -11.19 8.18 -4.43
N LEU A 83 -12.23 8.86 -4.89
CA LEU A 83 -12.08 9.84 -5.96
C LEU A 83 -11.81 11.21 -5.37
N VAL A 84 -10.56 11.45 -5.08
CA VAL A 84 -10.00 12.75 -4.80
C VAL A 84 -8.91 13.00 -5.83
N PRO A 85 -9.10 13.96 -6.73
CA PRO A 85 -10.23 14.88 -6.90
C PRO A 85 -11.48 14.23 -7.52
N PHE A 86 -12.63 14.91 -7.39
CA PHE A 86 -13.91 14.45 -7.93
C PHE A 86 -13.87 14.30 -9.47
N VAL A 87 -14.40 13.22 -9.99
CA VAL A 87 -14.57 12.99 -11.42
C VAL A 87 -16.06 13.12 -11.77
N PRO A 88 -16.46 14.11 -12.60
CA PRO A 88 -17.84 14.25 -13.03
C PRO A 88 -18.40 12.99 -13.69
N GLY A 89 -19.65 12.65 -13.40
CA GLY A 89 -20.33 11.50 -14.00
C GLY A 89 -20.23 10.19 -13.23
N LEU A 90 -19.48 10.13 -12.13
CA LEU A 90 -19.51 8.98 -11.23
C LEU A 90 -20.60 9.16 -10.15
N PRO A 91 -21.20 8.04 -9.68
CA PRO A 91 -22.36 8.11 -8.78
C PRO A 91 -22.04 8.66 -7.38
N PHE A 92 -20.79 8.90 -7.06
CA PHE A 92 -20.34 9.36 -5.74
C PHE A 92 -19.76 10.77 -5.85
N LYS A 93 -20.45 11.74 -5.28
CA LYS A 93 -19.91 13.08 -5.09
C LYS A 93 -19.07 13.10 -3.82
N GLY A 94 -17.78 13.36 -3.94
CA GLY A 94 -16.95 13.67 -2.80
C GLY A 94 -17.41 14.97 -2.15
N HIS A 95 -17.48 15.01 -0.83
CA HIS A 95 -17.83 16.21 -0.06
C HIS A 95 -16.60 16.97 0.43
N TYR A 96 -15.63 17.20 -0.44
CA TYR A 96 -14.56 18.13 -0.09
C TYR A 96 -14.65 19.35 -1.00
N GLY A 97 -14.33 20.53 -0.48
CA GLY A 97 -14.44 21.80 -1.18
C GLY A 97 -13.42 22.04 -2.29
N GLY A 98 -12.70 21.00 -2.72
CA GLY A 98 -11.77 21.08 -3.83
C GLY A 98 -12.49 21.08 -5.18
N GLY A 99 -11.99 21.85 -6.13
CA GLY A 99 -12.56 21.95 -7.48
C GLY A 99 -12.62 20.60 -8.21
N ASP A 100 -13.43 20.58 -9.28
CA ASP A 100 -13.62 19.40 -10.09
C ASP A 100 -12.31 18.93 -10.77
N PHE A 101 -12.16 17.64 -10.90
CA PHE A 101 -11.09 17.09 -11.71
C PHE A 101 -11.38 17.34 -13.20
N VAL A 102 -10.46 18.02 -13.85
CA VAL A 102 -10.53 18.25 -15.30
C VAL A 102 -9.45 17.40 -15.97
N PRO A 103 -9.83 16.36 -16.74
CA PRO A 103 -8.86 15.52 -17.45
C PRO A 103 -7.91 16.34 -18.32
N GLY A 104 -6.61 16.09 -18.19
CA GLY A 104 -5.57 16.80 -18.95
C GLY A 104 -5.19 18.20 -18.41
N VAL A 105 -5.93 18.73 -17.43
CA VAL A 105 -5.67 20.04 -16.82
C VAL A 105 -5.29 19.91 -15.36
N THR A 106 -6.04 19.09 -14.60
CA THR A 106 -5.75 18.85 -13.18
C THR A 106 -4.67 17.79 -13.04
N ASP A 107 -3.57 18.14 -12.37
CA ASP A 107 -2.54 17.17 -12.00
C ASP A 107 -3.05 16.27 -10.85
N PRO A 108 -3.21 14.96 -11.07
CA PRO A 108 -3.67 14.05 -10.02
C PRO A 108 -2.70 13.95 -8.82
N ALA A 109 -1.44 14.35 -9.01
CA ALA A 109 -0.44 14.37 -7.94
C ALA A 109 -0.47 15.66 -7.11
N ALA A 110 -1.08 16.72 -7.64
CA ALA A 110 -1.16 18.04 -6.99
C ALA A 110 -2.43 18.18 -6.14
N LEU A 111 -2.58 17.32 -5.14
CA LEU A 111 -3.68 17.45 -4.17
C LEU A 111 -3.52 18.71 -3.34
N THR A 112 -4.61 19.45 -3.14
CA THR A 112 -4.67 20.54 -2.15
C THR A 112 -4.51 19.97 -0.74
N ASP A 113 -4.14 20.81 0.21
CA ASP A 113 -4.00 20.36 1.60
C ASP A 113 -5.33 19.88 2.19
N GLU A 114 -6.44 20.49 1.78
CA GLU A 114 -7.80 20.07 2.14
C GLU A 114 -8.12 18.66 1.59
N GLN A 115 -7.76 18.39 0.34
CA GLN A 115 -7.91 17.07 -0.28
C GLN A 115 -7.04 16.01 0.40
N LYS A 116 -5.81 16.36 0.80
CA LYS A 116 -4.92 15.46 1.55
C LYS A 116 -5.51 15.12 2.91
N VAL A 117 -6.00 16.11 3.65
CA VAL A 117 -6.64 15.91 4.95
C VAL A 117 -7.87 15.02 4.82
N PHE A 118 -8.70 15.24 3.80
CA PHE A 118 -9.88 14.41 3.54
C PHE A 118 -9.50 12.97 3.21
N ALA A 119 -8.51 12.76 2.35
CA ALA A 119 -8.02 11.42 2.01
C ALA A 119 -7.48 10.67 3.24
N ILE A 120 -6.70 11.34 4.10
CA ILE A 120 -6.20 10.78 5.36
C ILE A 120 -7.36 10.41 6.27
N PHE A 121 -8.35 11.28 6.43
CA PHE A 121 -9.51 11.04 7.29
C PHE A 121 -10.32 9.81 6.87
N ILE A 122 -10.49 9.58 5.56
CA ILE A 122 -11.19 8.40 5.03
C ILE A 122 -10.35 7.12 5.19
N LEU A 123 -9.04 7.22 5.05
CA LEU A 123 -8.15 6.07 5.12
C LEU A 123 -7.81 5.64 6.55
N THR A 124 -8.06 6.48 7.54
CA THR A 124 -7.71 6.22 8.95
C THR A 124 -8.91 5.88 9.84
N ARG A 125 -10.11 5.87 9.30
CA ARG A 125 -11.33 5.41 9.96
C ARG A 125 -11.71 4.01 9.54
#